data_950cdd04113ea01c1f7bc07831ef71d5
#
_entry.id   950cdd04113ea01c1f7bc07831ef71d5
#
_cell.length_a   1.000
_cell.length_b   1.000
_cell.length_c   1.000
_cell.angle_alpha   90.00
_cell.angle_beta   90.00
_cell.angle_gamma   90.00
#
_symmetry.space_group_name_H-M   'P 1'
#
loop_
_entity.id
_entity.type
_entity.pdbx_description
1 polymer ?
#
loop_
_entity_poly.entity_id
_entity_poly.type
_entity_poly.pdbx_seq_one_letter_code
_entity_poly.pdbx_strand_id
1 'polypeptide(L)'
;MLFKKGQKIDKYEVMFPCKTGSYAETYRVKDSQGNILFLKLICFAKLDASQYSPEGKILEVEVANKLIAEKAFGFIASGTLIENGQQYAYTIEDFISGESIADKMGRDSILPVYEAKRIAIFVLSQLSILHSLDNPIIHNGISPHNVMLDMKEEPAMPKIVGFDHARFLSMLPQRGLTDSPFYQAKERFNGVCSVQTDLYAVGALLYQMIFGLQPWYIDLSNYKKEEQIPALLQQRKKPLLIPSIDIFELDDALINIITKALSNNVEDRFQTAEEFSKAIKGEIIIKKKAESTKAATPQKKRGNGFADIAGMQELKEQFQSDVIQVLKQPERAKKLGITIPNGILFYGPPGCGKTFFAERFAEEIGCNYMYVSCSDVASPYIHGGQGKIAALFDEARKKAPTILFLDEVEAMIMSRSKHTNASEQGEVNEFLAQLNNCGEDGVMVIAATNKPSLIDPAALRAGRLEQKFYIPLPDTETRKELFKVGLKNRKVELGVDYDKLAELTKNRVSADIKFIIDTAARMVFKKNGDSITQTILEESITTVKPTVSEKEIKESEKIRDEFEGNSSMPHVGFINYK
;
A
#
# COMPACT_ATOMS: atom_id res chain seq x y z
N MET A 1 -13.07 -34.89 -11.34
CA MET A 1 -13.25 -34.17 -12.61
C MET A 1 -13.98 -35.06 -13.61
N LEU A 2 -15.09 -34.57 -14.13
CA LEU A 2 -15.93 -35.27 -15.06
C LEU A 2 -15.28 -35.43 -16.44
N PHE A 3 -14.63 -34.38 -16.91
CA PHE A 3 -14.00 -34.37 -18.24
C PHE A 3 -12.46 -34.35 -18.13
N LYS A 4 -11.81 -35.05 -19.06
CA LYS A 4 -10.34 -35.15 -19.18
C LYS A 4 -9.84 -34.29 -20.35
N LYS A 5 -8.55 -34.02 -20.37
CA LYS A 5 -7.87 -33.32 -21.49
C LYS A 5 -8.23 -33.96 -22.84
N GLY A 6 -8.59 -33.15 -23.80
CA GLY A 6 -8.97 -33.53 -25.17
C GLY A 6 -10.45 -33.88 -25.33
N GLN A 7 -11.22 -34.05 -24.25
CA GLN A 7 -12.66 -34.22 -24.34
C GLN A 7 -13.37 -32.88 -24.57
N LYS A 8 -14.58 -32.91 -25.04
CA LYS A 8 -15.38 -31.71 -25.27
C LYS A 8 -16.49 -31.55 -24.25
N ILE A 9 -16.67 -30.32 -23.80
CA ILE A 9 -17.84 -29.85 -23.07
C ILE A 9 -18.60 -28.95 -24.03
N ASP A 10 -19.72 -29.44 -24.57
CA ASP A 10 -20.40 -28.84 -25.71
C ASP A 10 -19.41 -28.63 -26.89
N LYS A 11 -19.18 -27.41 -27.35
CA LYS A 11 -18.26 -27.07 -28.44
C LYS A 11 -16.83 -26.77 -27.96
N TYR A 12 -16.55 -26.75 -26.66
CA TYR A 12 -15.27 -26.37 -26.06
C TYR A 12 -14.42 -27.60 -25.76
N GLU A 13 -13.17 -27.60 -26.20
CA GLU A 13 -12.21 -28.69 -25.94
C GLU A 13 -11.47 -28.44 -24.63
N VAL A 14 -11.47 -29.40 -23.73
CA VAL A 14 -10.76 -29.33 -22.43
C VAL A 14 -9.24 -29.39 -22.67
N MET A 15 -8.55 -28.31 -22.32
CA MET A 15 -7.09 -28.26 -22.33
C MET A 15 -6.52 -28.79 -21.01
N PHE A 16 -7.12 -28.37 -19.89
CA PHE A 16 -6.69 -28.73 -18.56
C PHE A 16 -7.85 -28.64 -17.56
N PRO A 17 -8.10 -29.67 -16.74
CA PRO A 17 -9.02 -29.59 -15.61
C PRO A 17 -8.36 -28.83 -14.45
N CYS A 18 -8.99 -27.76 -13.93
CA CYS A 18 -8.40 -26.87 -12.94
C CYS A 18 -8.72 -27.26 -11.49
N LYS A 19 -10.00 -27.21 -11.11
CA LYS A 19 -10.43 -27.42 -9.71
C LYS A 19 -11.76 -28.14 -9.63
N THR A 20 -11.94 -28.99 -8.61
CA THR A 20 -13.24 -29.56 -8.21
C THR A 20 -13.68 -28.89 -6.91
N GLY A 21 -14.82 -28.21 -6.95
CA GLY A 21 -15.51 -27.67 -5.79
C GLY A 21 -16.64 -28.58 -5.29
N SER A 22 -17.44 -28.09 -4.35
CA SER A 22 -18.58 -28.82 -3.77
C SER A 22 -19.67 -29.14 -4.80
N TYR A 23 -20.02 -28.20 -5.66
CA TYR A 23 -21.09 -28.31 -6.66
C TYR A 23 -20.64 -28.01 -8.09
N ALA A 24 -19.41 -27.54 -8.30
CA ALA A 24 -18.91 -27.17 -9.62
C ALA A 24 -17.48 -27.67 -9.85
N GLU A 25 -17.15 -27.84 -11.12
CA GLU A 25 -15.80 -28.12 -11.60
C GLU A 25 -15.37 -27.04 -12.59
N THR A 26 -14.09 -26.71 -12.60
CA THR A 26 -13.54 -25.67 -13.48
C THR A 26 -12.51 -26.24 -14.44
N TYR A 27 -12.49 -25.68 -15.65
CA TYR A 27 -11.65 -26.16 -16.75
C TYR A 27 -11.06 -25.01 -17.53
N ARG A 28 -9.82 -25.17 -17.95
CA ARG A 28 -9.24 -24.39 -19.02
C ARG A 28 -9.60 -25.05 -20.33
N VAL A 29 -10.29 -24.34 -21.23
CA VAL A 29 -10.79 -24.88 -22.48
C VAL A 29 -10.32 -24.02 -23.65
N LYS A 30 -10.45 -24.54 -24.88
CA LYS A 30 -10.30 -23.75 -26.11
C LYS A 30 -11.58 -23.85 -26.94
N ASP A 31 -11.90 -22.76 -27.63
CA ASP A 31 -12.98 -22.73 -28.61
C ASP A 31 -12.51 -23.24 -30.00
N SER A 32 -13.41 -23.20 -31.00
CA SER A 32 -13.11 -23.59 -32.37
C SER A 32 -12.13 -22.66 -33.08
N GLN A 33 -11.91 -21.45 -32.57
CA GLN A 33 -10.95 -20.48 -33.11
C GLN A 33 -9.58 -20.58 -32.43
N GLY A 34 -9.45 -21.42 -31.39
CA GLY A 34 -8.22 -21.60 -30.62
C GLY A 34 -8.07 -20.64 -29.44
N ASN A 35 -9.09 -19.82 -29.14
CA ASN A 35 -9.05 -18.93 -27.97
C ASN A 35 -9.08 -19.75 -26.68
N ILE A 36 -8.24 -19.37 -25.74
CA ILE A 36 -8.17 -20.01 -24.42
C ILE A 36 -9.18 -19.34 -23.51
N LEU A 37 -10.06 -20.14 -22.91
CA LEU A 37 -11.19 -19.70 -22.10
C LEU A 37 -11.24 -20.45 -20.77
N PHE A 38 -11.96 -19.89 -19.82
CA PHE A 38 -12.27 -20.51 -18.54
C PHE A 38 -13.72 -21.01 -18.57
N LEU A 39 -13.92 -22.29 -18.24
CA LEU A 39 -15.22 -22.91 -18.17
C LEU A 39 -15.49 -23.37 -16.74
N LYS A 40 -16.65 -22.96 -16.19
CA LYS A 40 -17.19 -23.49 -14.95
C LYS A 40 -18.40 -24.37 -15.25
N LEU A 41 -18.35 -25.62 -14.78
CA LEU A 41 -19.39 -26.64 -14.96
C LEU A 41 -20.10 -26.87 -13.63
N ILE A 42 -21.39 -26.58 -13.54
CA ILE A 42 -22.22 -26.60 -12.33
C ILE A 42 -23.12 -27.81 -12.38
N CYS A 43 -23.09 -28.66 -11.34
CA CYS A 43 -23.94 -29.86 -11.25
C CYS A 43 -25.24 -29.52 -10.54
N PHE A 44 -26.39 -29.67 -11.21
CA PHE A 44 -27.72 -29.40 -10.64
C PHE A 44 -27.98 -30.22 -9.36
N ALA A 45 -27.63 -31.49 -9.36
CA ALA A 45 -27.89 -32.40 -8.23
C ALA A 45 -27.14 -32.04 -6.95
N LYS A 46 -26.12 -31.16 -7.05
CA LYS A 46 -25.29 -30.72 -5.92
C LYS A 46 -25.62 -29.31 -5.40
N LEU A 47 -26.62 -28.65 -6.03
CA LEU A 47 -27.06 -27.32 -5.62
C LEU A 47 -28.11 -27.43 -4.53
N ASP A 48 -28.10 -26.52 -3.57
CA ASP A 48 -29.12 -26.35 -2.56
C ASP A 48 -30.20 -25.34 -3.02
N ALA A 49 -31.34 -25.31 -2.32
CA ALA A 49 -32.47 -24.46 -2.69
C ALA A 49 -32.11 -22.94 -2.72
N SER A 50 -31.11 -22.50 -1.97
CA SER A 50 -30.71 -21.09 -1.93
C SER A 50 -29.94 -20.62 -3.18
N GLN A 51 -29.57 -21.57 -4.04
CA GLN A 51 -28.85 -21.29 -5.29
C GLN A 51 -29.79 -21.18 -6.49
N TYR A 52 -31.09 -21.31 -6.26
CA TYR A 52 -32.13 -21.16 -7.27
C TYR A 52 -32.92 -19.86 -7.07
N SER A 53 -33.35 -19.26 -8.18
CA SER A 53 -34.35 -18.20 -8.18
C SER A 53 -35.73 -18.73 -7.86
N PRO A 54 -36.71 -17.88 -7.51
CA PRO A 54 -38.11 -18.30 -7.36
C PRO A 54 -38.70 -19.02 -8.60
N GLU A 55 -38.15 -18.71 -9.77
CA GLU A 55 -38.52 -19.32 -11.06
C GLU A 55 -37.79 -20.65 -11.33
N GLY A 56 -36.99 -21.15 -10.39
CA GLY A 56 -36.25 -22.40 -10.50
C GLY A 56 -34.99 -22.35 -11.37
N LYS A 57 -34.47 -21.17 -11.70
CA LYS A 57 -33.25 -21.00 -12.45
C LYS A 57 -32.03 -20.91 -11.51
N ILE A 58 -30.85 -21.37 -11.95
CA ILE A 58 -29.62 -21.23 -11.20
C ILE A 58 -29.19 -19.74 -11.16
N LEU A 59 -29.12 -19.17 -9.97
CA LEU A 59 -28.83 -17.75 -9.77
C LEU A 59 -27.48 -17.31 -10.36
N GLU A 60 -26.43 -18.12 -10.21
CA GLU A 60 -25.12 -17.86 -10.80
C GLU A 60 -25.19 -17.78 -12.33
N VAL A 61 -25.99 -18.65 -12.97
CA VAL A 61 -26.17 -18.62 -14.43
C VAL A 61 -27.00 -17.41 -14.85
N GLU A 62 -28.00 -16.98 -14.08
CA GLU A 62 -28.76 -15.76 -14.37
C GLU A 62 -27.90 -14.52 -14.28
N VAL A 63 -27.02 -14.43 -13.27
CA VAL A 63 -26.00 -13.36 -13.16
C VAL A 63 -25.07 -13.40 -14.37
N ALA A 64 -24.53 -14.58 -14.73
CA ALA A 64 -23.68 -14.74 -15.91
C ALA A 64 -24.38 -14.28 -17.18
N ASN A 65 -25.65 -14.66 -17.39
CA ASN A 65 -26.42 -14.23 -18.55
C ASN A 65 -26.63 -12.72 -18.63
N LYS A 66 -26.85 -12.05 -17.49
CA LYS A 66 -26.90 -10.59 -17.43
C LYS A 66 -25.56 -9.97 -17.82
N LEU A 67 -24.44 -10.50 -17.29
CA LEU A 67 -23.11 -10.00 -17.60
C LEU A 67 -22.69 -10.26 -19.06
N ILE A 68 -23.14 -11.37 -19.66
CA ILE A 68 -22.98 -11.64 -21.10
C ILE A 68 -23.73 -10.58 -21.92
N ALA A 69 -24.97 -10.28 -21.56
CA ALA A 69 -25.77 -9.26 -22.26
C ALA A 69 -25.14 -7.87 -22.18
N GLU A 70 -24.55 -7.52 -21.05
CA GLU A 70 -23.82 -6.26 -20.82
C GLU A 70 -22.40 -6.27 -21.41
N LYS A 71 -21.91 -7.40 -21.93
CA LYS A 71 -20.52 -7.60 -22.40
C LYS A 71 -19.49 -7.23 -21.32
N ALA A 72 -19.74 -7.65 -20.09
CA ALA A 72 -18.98 -7.25 -18.92
C ALA A 72 -18.26 -8.44 -18.27
N PHE A 73 -17.16 -8.17 -17.58
CA PHE A 73 -16.39 -9.12 -16.76
C PHE A 73 -15.87 -10.36 -17.50
N GLY A 74 -15.73 -10.28 -18.82
CA GLY A 74 -15.22 -11.39 -19.62
C GLY A 74 -16.18 -12.57 -19.78
N PHE A 75 -17.43 -12.46 -19.33
CA PHE A 75 -18.45 -13.48 -19.59
C PHE A 75 -18.82 -13.52 -21.07
N ILE A 76 -18.75 -14.72 -21.67
CA ILE A 76 -18.88 -14.92 -23.12
C ILE A 76 -20.14 -15.72 -23.45
N ALA A 77 -20.39 -16.81 -22.73
CA ALA A 77 -21.49 -17.71 -23.00
C ALA A 77 -21.92 -18.50 -21.75
N SER A 78 -23.12 -19.03 -21.78
CA SER A 78 -23.60 -20.04 -20.85
C SER A 78 -24.40 -21.10 -21.60
N GLY A 79 -24.62 -22.24 -20.98
CA GLY A 79 -25.43 -23.30 -21.55
C GLY A 79 -25.72 -24.40 -20.55
N THR A 80 -26.43 -25.44 -21.04
CA THR A 80 -26.73 -26.65 -20.28
C THR A 80 -26.39 -27.89 -21.08
N LEU A 81 -26.02 -28.96 -20.39
CA LEU A 81 -25.78 -30.26 -21.00
C LEU A 81 -26.22 -31.40 -20.07
N ILE A 82 -26.39 -32.59 -20.63
CA ILE A 82 -26.63 -33.82 -19.87
C ILE A 82 -25.43 -34.72 -20.09
N GLU A 83 -24.79 -35.16 -19.01
CA GLU A 83 -23.66 -36.09 -19.05
C GLU A 83 -23.87 -37.18 -18.00
N ASN A 84 -23.71 -38.45 -18.37
CA ASN A 84 -23.91 -39.61 -17.49
C ASN A 84 -25.31 -39.62 -16.79
N GLY A 85 -26.34 -39.09 -17.46
CA GLY A 85 -27.70 -39.01 -16.91
C GLY A 85 -27.92 -37.89 -15.89
N GLN A 86 -26.93 -37.04 -15.67
CA GLN A 86 -27.02 -35.86 -14.80
C GLN A 86 -27.02 -34.57 -15.61
N GLN A 87 -27.76 -33.58 -15.12
CA GLN A 87 -27.86 -32.25 -15.73
C GLN A 87 -26.80 -31.31 -15.16
N TYR A 88 -26.16 -30.58 -16.06
CA TYR A 88 -25.16 -29.57 -15.76
C TYR A 88 -25.50 -28.25 -16.46
N ALA A 89 -25.16 -27.14 -15.81
CA ALA A 89 -25.04 -25.85 -16.46
C ALA A 89 -23.56 -25.49 -16.58
N TYR A 90 -23.22 -24.66 -17.56
CA TYR A 90 -21.87 -24.12 -17.66
C TYR A 90 -21.87 -22.63 -17.96
N THR A 91 -20.81 -21.94 -17.51
CA THR A 91 -20.48 -20.58 -17.90
C THR A 91 -19.10 -20.56 -18.55
N ILE A 92 -18.92 -19.65 -19.51
CA ILE A 92 -17.65 -19.42 -20.23
C ILE A 92 -17.22 -17.99 -19.99
N GLU A 93 -15.97 -17.85 -19.58
CA GLU A 93 -15.34 -16.57 -19.29
C GLU A 93 -13.96 -16.48 -19.99
N ASP A 94 -13.46 -15.27 -20.18
CA ASP A 94 -12.08 -15.03 -20.59
C ASP A 94 -11.11 -15.70 -19.61
N PHE A 95 -10.07 -16.34 -20.15
CA PHE A 95 -9.01 -16.88 -19.32
C PHE A 95 -8.06 -15.76 -18.88
N ILE A 96 -7.99 -15.50 -17.58
CA ILE A 96 -7.05 -14.55 -16.97
C ILE A 96 -5.70 -15.25 -16.78
N SER A 97 -4.66 -14.72 -17.42
CA SER A 97 -3.29 -15.22 -17.28
C SER A 97 -2.57 -14.45 -16.18
N GLY A 98 -2.56 -15.02 -14.98
CA GLY A 98 -1.97 -14.32 -13.84
C GLY A 98 -2.16 -15.08 -12.53
N GLU A 99 -2.11 -14.37 -11.44
CA GLU A 99 -2.23 -14.90 -10.09
C GLU A 99 -3.31 -14.17 -9.28
N SER A 100 -3.82 -14.80 -8.23
CA SER A 100 -4.72 -14.13 -7.29
C SER A 100 -3.96 -13.23 -6.32
N ILE A 101 -4.66 -12.25 -5.72
CA ILE A 101 -4.10 -11.47 -4.61
C ILE A 101 -3.70 -12.40 -3.45
N ALA A 102 -4.43 -13.50 -3.25
CA ALA A 102 -4.09 -14.49 -2.21
C ALA A 102 -2.73 -15.15 -2.47
N ASP A 103 -2.45 -15.54 -3.73
CA ASP A 103 -1.16 -16.13 -4.11
C ASP A 103 -0.03 -15.12 -3.94
N LYS A 104 -0.24 -13.87 -4.38
CA LYS A 104 0.71 -12.78 -4.20
C LYS A 104 1.01 -12.52 -2.73
N MET A 105 0.00 -12.39 -1.89
CA MET A 105 0.16 -12.19 -0.44
C MET A 105 0.77 -13.42 0.26
N GLY A 106 0.58 -14.62 -0.30
CA GLY A 106 1.26 -15.84 0.18
C GLY A 106 2.79 -15.74 0.09
N ARG A 107 3.31 -15.00 -0.89
CA ARG A 107 4.75 -14.73 -1.05
C ARG A 107 5.19 -13.46 -0.31
N ASP A 108 4.47 -12.37 -0.49
CA ASP A 108 4.91 -11.03 -0.09
C ASP A 108 4.46 -10.66 1.33
N SER A 109 3.51 -11.42 1.92
CA SER A 109 2.87 -11.24 3.23
C SER A 109 2.05 -9.94 3.35
N ILE A 110 2.59 -8.79 2.93
CA ILE A 110 1.93 -7.47 2.84
C ILE A 110 2.24 -6.87 1.47
N LEU A 111 1.38 -5.97 1.01
CA LEU A 111 1.62 -5.21 -0.21
C LEU A 111 1.99 -3.76 0.13
N PRO A 112 2.78 -3.07 -0.71
CA PRO A 112 2.99 -1.64 -0.61
C PRO A 112 1.65 -0.89 -0.63
N VAL A 113 1.54 0.19 0.14
CA VAL A 113 0.28 0.95 0.29
C VAL A 113 -0.22 1.45 -1.07
N TYR A 114 0.67 1.96 -1.92
CA TYR A 114 0.30 2.42 -3.27
C TYR A 114 -0.32 1.30 -4.12
N GLU A 115 0.24 0.08 -4.04
CA GLU A 115 -0.29 -1.07 -4.78
C GLU A 115 -1.63 -1.53 -4.22
N ALA A 116 -1.77 -1.58 -2.89
CA ALA A 116 -3.03 -1.90 -2.24
C ALA A 116 -4.13 -0.87 -2.60
N LYS A 117 -3.81 0.43 -2.60
CA LYS A 117 -4.70 1.50 -3.07
C LYS A 117 -5.10 1.30 -4.53
N ARG A 118 -4.14 1.04 -5.42
CA ARG A 118 -4.38 0.80 -6.85
C ARG A 118 -5.34 -0.38 -7.06
N ILE A 119 -5.08 -1.50 -6.42
CA ILE A 119 -5.94 -2.69 -6.49
C ILE A 119 -7.36 -2.36 -6.00
N ALA A 120 -7.49 -1.71 -4.84
CA ALA A 120 -8.79 -1.33 -4.30
C ALA A 120 -9.57 -0.39 -5.23
N ILE A 121 -8.92 0.60 -5.85
CA ILE A 121 -9.54 1.53 -6.82
C ILE A 121 -10.06 0.77 -8.04
N PHE A 122 -9.29 -0.17 -8.59
CA PHE A 122 -9.73 -0.97 -9.73
C PHE A 122 -10.89 -1.90 -9.36
N VAL A 123 -10.86 -2.56 -8.20
CA VAL A 123 -11.97 -3.37 -7.69
C VAL A 123 -13.22 -2.50 -7.53
N LEU A 124 -13.10 -1.30 -6.94
CA LEU A 124 -14.21 -0.37 -6.78
C LEU A 124 -14.77 0.12 -8.12
N SER A 125 -13.94 0.35 -9.13
CA SER A 125 -14.42 0.73 -10.47
C SER A 125 -15.26 -0.37 -11.11
N GLN A 126 -14.87 -1.64 -10.95
CA GLN A 126 -15.63 -2.78 -11.44
C GLN A 126 -16.93 -2.99 -10.64
N LEU A 127 -16.89 -2.84 -9.31
CA LEU A 127 -18.12 -2.87 -8.49
C LEU A 127 -19.08 -1.74 -8.85
N SER A 128 -18.58 -0.55 -9.22
CA SER A 128 -19.42 0.55 -9.69
C SER A 128 -20.23 0.16 -10.92
N ILE A 129 -19.65 -0.62 -11.84
CA ILE A 129 -20.37 -1.15 -13.01
C ILE A 129 -21.50 -2.09 -12.57
N LEU A 130 -21.21 -3.06 -11.68
CA LEU A 130 -22.21 -4.02 -11.18
C LEU A 130 -23.35 -3.33 -10.44
N HIS A 131 -23.02 -2.34 -9.61
CA HIS A 131 -23.98 -1.62 -8.78
C HIS A 131 -24.83 -0.60 -9.56
N SER A 132 -24.40 -0.18 -10.76
CA SER A 132 -25.11 0.78 -11.61
C SER A 132 -26.06 0.14 -12.64
N LEU A 133 -26.12 -1.19 -12.70
CA LEU A 133 -27.07 -1.89 -13.59
C LEU A 133 -28.51 -1.60 -13.18
N ASP A 134 -29.47 -1.67 -14.12
CA ASP A 134 -30.91 -1.49 -13.86
C ASP A 134 -31.42 -2.38 -12.72
N ASN A 135 -30.92 -3.61 -12.66
CA ASN A 135 -31.06 -4.49 -11.51
C ASN A 135 -29.65 -4.75 -10.94
N PRO A 136 -29.22 -4.01 -9.92
CA PRO A 136 -27.86 -4.08 -9.40
C PRO A 136 -27.46 -5.50 -8.99
N ILE A 137 -26.22 -5.87 -9.33
CA ILE A 137 -25.62 -7.13 -8.93
C ILE A 137 -24.68 -6.85 -7.76
N ILE A 138 -24.88 -7.55 -6.65
CA ILE A 138 -24.00 -7.55 -5.49
C ILE A 138 -23.11 -8.79 -5.59
N HIS A 139 -21.80 -8.59 -5.57
CA HIS A 139 -20.83 -9.68 -5.77
C HIS A 139 -20.79 -10.65 -4.57
N ASN A 140 -20.91 -10.15 -3.35
CA ASN A 140 -20.93 -10.90 -2.08
C ASN A 140 -19.75 -11.82 -1.80
N GLY A 141 -18.70 -11.78 -2.62
CA GLY A 141 -17.56 -12.68 -2.53
C GLY A 141 -16.19 -11.99 -2.71
N ILE A 142 -16.10 -10.68 -2.56
CA ILE A 142 -14.83 -9.96 -2.66
C ILE A 142 -13.88 -10.46 -1.57
N SER A 143 -12.73 -10.99 -1.99
CA SER A 143 -11.68 -11.53 -1.13
C SER A 143 -10.37 -11.64 -1.94
N PRO A 144 -9.20 -11.87 -1.31
CA PRO A 144 -7.95 -12.05 -2.04
C PRO A 144 -7.97 -13.17 -3.09
N HIS A 145 -8.80 -14.20 -2.91
CA HIS A 145 -8.94 -15.31 -3.87
C HIS A 145 -9.73 -14.93 -5.12
N ASN A 146 -10.63 -13.96 -4.99
CA ASN A 146 -11.55 -13.53 -6.05
C ASN A 146 -11.14 -12.21 -6.71
N VAL A 147 -9.88 -11.77 -6.52
CA VAL A 147 -9.26 -10.69 -7.26
C VAL A 147 -8.00 -11.23 -7.92
N MET A 148 -8.01 -11.31 -9.25
CA MET A 148 -6.89 -11.78 -10.08
C MET A 148 -6.10 -10.60 -10.62
N LEU A 149 -4.79 -10.74 -10.69
CA LEU A 149 -3.89 -9.83 -11.40
C LEU A 149 -3.65 -10.38 -12.80
N ASP A 150 -4.21 -9.77 -13.83
CA ASP A 150 -3.98 -10.15 -15.22
C ASP A 150 -2.61 -9.62 -15.67
N MET A 151 -1.67 -10.55 -15.91
CA MET A 151 -0.29 -10.27 -16.30
C MET A 151 -0.12 -9.95 -17.79
N LYS A 152 -1.21 -9.90 -18.58
CA LYS A 152 -1.14 -9.46 -19.98
C LYS A 152 -0.90 -7.96 -20.11
N GLU A 153 -1.09 -7.20 -19.05
CA GLU A 153 -0.90 -5.75 -19.00
C GLU A 153 0.21 -5.39 -18.00
N GLU A 154 0.95 -4.32 -18.26
CA GLU A 154 1.95 -3.76 -17.35
C GLU A 154 1.57 -2.31 -17.00
N PRO A 155 1.33 -2.00 -15.71
CA PRO A 155 1.29 -2.93 -14.56
C PRO A 155 0.07 -3.85 -14.59
N ALA A 156 0.21 -5.07 -14.03
CA ALA A 156 -0.84 -6.08 -14.02
C ALA A 156 -2.20 -5.53 -13.59
N MET A 157 -3.25 -5.84 -14.34
CA MET A 157 -4.59 -5.28 -14.15
C MET A 157 -5.41 -6.13 -13.16
N PRO A 158 -5.91 -5.55 -12.04
CA PRO A 158 -6.81 -6.26 -11.13
C PRO A 158 -8.17 -6.53 -11.77
N LYS A 159 -8.64 -7.77 -11.71
CA LYS A 159 -9.95 -8.22 -12.21
C LYS A 159 -10.70 -8.98 -11.13
N ILE A 160 -11.97 -8.66 -10.94
CA ILE A 160 -12.88 -9.41 -10.08
C ILE A 160 -13.27 -10.69 -10.79
N VAL A 161 -13.24 -11.82 -10.06
CA VAL A 161 -13.67 -13.16 -10.50
C VAL A 161 -14.47 -13.84 -9.40
N GLY A 162 -15.03 -15.04 -9.66
CA GLY A 162 -15.69 -15.82 -8.63
C GLY A 162 -17.06 -15.29 -8.25
N PHE A 163 -17.99 -15.25 -9.20
CA PHE A 163 -19.37 -14.78 -9.03
C PHE A 163 -20.29 -15.82 -8.36
N ASP A 164 -19.74 -16.80 -7.64
CA ASP A 164 -20.49 -17.90 -6.98
C ASP A 164 -21.56 -17.41 -6.00
N HIS A 165 -21.28 -16.31 -5.34
CA HIS A 165 -22.15 -15.69 -4.34
C HIS A 165 -22.89 -14.45 -4.86
N ALA A 166 -22.67 -14.09 -6.12
CA ALA A 166 -23.28 -12.90 -6.71
C ALA A 166 -24.81 -13.04 -6.79
N ARG A 167 -25.51 -11.94 -6.52
CA ARG A 167 -26.98 -11.88 -6.49
C ARG A 167 -27.47 -10.55 -7.02
N PHE A 168 -28.63 -10.55 -7.65
CA PHE A 168 -29.34 -9.32 -7.90
C PHE A 168 -29.86 -8.72 -6.59
N LEU A 169 -29.81 -7.42 -6.46
CA LEU A 169 -30.25 -6.69 -5.26
C LEU A 169 -31.73 -6.96 -4.95
N SER A 170 -32.56 -7.20 -5.98
CA SER A 170 -33.98 -7.51 -5.85
C SER A 170 -34.29 -8.92 -5.31
N MET A 171 -33.27 -9.79 -5.17
CA MET A 171 -33.49 -11.19 -4.77
C MET A 171 -33.44 -11.39 -3.27
N LEU A 172 -34.06 -12.49 -2.80
CA LEU A 172 -34.09 -12.88 -1.40
C LEU A 172 -32.70 -13.18 -0.84
N PRO A 173 -32.45 -12.86 0.43
CA PRO A 173 -31.15 -12.99 1.06
C PRO A 173 -30.75 -14.46 1.29
N GLN A 174 -29.45 -14.75 1.12
CA GLN A 174 -28.83 -16.02 1.50
C GLN A 174 -28.12 -15.89 2.84
N ARG A 175 -28.45 -16.73 3.81
CA ARG A 175 -27.82 -16.76 5.14
C ARG A 175 -26.61 -17.69 5.16
N GLY A 176 -25.68 -17.44 6.08
CA GLY A 176 -24.58 -18.33 6.40
C GLY A 176 -23.19 -17.78 6.08
N LEU A 177 -22.20 -18.60 6.39
CA LEU A 177 -20.79 -18.31 6.10
C LEU A 177 -20.47 -18.61 4.64
N THR A 178 -19.64 -17.78 4.05
CA THR A 178 -18.89 -18.11 2.82
C THR A 178 -17.54 -18.71 3.20
N ASP A 179 -16.76 -19.13 2.20
CA ASP A 179 -15.39 -19.60 2.40
C ASP A 179 -14.45 -18.49 2.93
N SER A 180 -14.91 -17.24 2.93
CA SER A 180 -14.12 -16.07 3.34
C SER A 180 -14.87 -15.19 4.36
N PRO A 181 -15.21 -15.68 5.56
CA PRO A 181 -16.12 -15.02 6.50
C PRO A 181 -15.60 -13.69 7.06
N PHE A 182 -14.28 -13.46 7.08
CA PHE A 182 -13.67 -12.22 7.58
C PHE A 182 -13.97 -11.01 6.68
N TYR A 183 -14.28 -11.23 5.39
CA TYR A 183 -14.64 -10.18 4.42
C TYR A 183 -16.14 -9.94 4.34
N GLN A 184 -16.95 -10.80 5.00
CA GLN A 184 -18.40 -10.61 5.05
C GLN A 184 -18.79 -9.53 6.06
N ALA A 185 -19.64 -8.59 5.66
CA ALA A 185 -20.27 -7.65 6.56
C ALA A 185 -21.22 -8.36 7.53
N LYS A 186 -21.47 -7.79 8.72
CA LYS A 186 -22.30 -8.45 9.78
C LYS A 186 -23.73 -8.77 9.32
N GLU A 187 -24.33 -7.87 8.55
CA GLU A 187 -25.69 -8.03 8.02
C GLU A 187 -25.80 -9.19 7.01
N ARG A 188 -24.69 -9.54 6.36
CA ARG A 188 -24.62 -10.67 5.44
C ARG A 188 -24.87 -12.00 6.16
N PHE A 189 -24.46 -12.14 7.44
CA PHE A 189 -24.75 -13.34 8.22
C PHE A 189 -26.26 -13.52 8.48
N ASN A 190 -27.03 -12.43 8.46
CA ASN A 190 -28.49 -12.44 8.55
C ASN A 190 -29.17 -12.51 7.17
N GLY A 191 -28.37 -12.60 6.10
CA GLY A 191 -28.83 -12.72 4.73
C GLY A 191 -29.09 -11.40 4.02
N VAL A 192 -28.82 -10.27 4.63
CA VAL A 192 -28.97 -8.95 3.99
C VAL A 192 -27.77 -8.68 3.10
N CYS A 193 -28.01 -8.44 1.81
CA CYS A 193 -27.02 -8.06 0.80
C CYS A 193 -27.34 -6.66 0.28
N SER A 194 -26.34 -5.84 0.16
CA SER A 194 -26.45 -4.48 -0.37
C SER A 194 -25.13 -4.04 -1.00
N VAL A 195 -25.12 -2.92 -1.70
CA VAL A 195 -23.88 -2.29 -2.20
C VAL A 195 -22.86 -2.17 -1.09
N GLN A 196 -23.28 -1.79 0.12
CA GLN A 196 -22.42 -1.59 1.27
C GLN A 196 -21.79 -2.90 1.79
N THR A 197 -22.35 -4.07 1.47
CA THR A 197 -21.72 -5.36 1.81
C THR A 197 -20.46 -5.61 0.98
N ASP A 198 -20.48 -5.27 -0.31
CA ASP A 198 -19.30 -5.35 -1.17
C ASP A 198 -18.26 -4.29 -0.78
N LEU A 199 -18.69 -3.06 -0.46
CA LEU A 199 -17.78 -2.00 -0.02
C LEU A 199 -17.06 -2.35 1.30
N TYR A 200 -17.76 -3.01 2.24
CA TYR A 200 -17.14 -3.56 3.44
C TYR A 200 -16.06 -4.59 3.08
N ALA A 201 -16.34 -5.49 2.14
CA ALA A 201 -15.39 -6.51 1.71
C ALA A 201 -14.14 -5.91 1.06
N VAL A 202 -14.27 -4.83 0.27
CA VAL A 202 -13.13 -4.07 -0.25
C VAL A 202 -12.33 -3.42 0.90
N GLY A 203 -13.00 -2.88 1.91
CA GLY A 203 -12.34 -2.36 3.12
C GLY A 203 -11.52 -3.43 3.86
N ALA A 204 -12.07 -4.64 3.99
CA ALA A 204 -11.39 -5.78 4.60
C ALA A 204 -10.20 -6.28 3.75
N LEU A 205 -10.36 -6.30 2.43
CA LEU A 205 -9.29 -6.62 1.48
C LEU A 205 -8.15 -5.59 1.58
N LEU A 206 -8.47 -4.30 1.56
CA LEU A 206 -7.49 -3.21 1.68
C LEU A 206 -6.74 -3.29 3.01
N TYR A 207 -7.45 -3.52 4.12
CA TYR A 207 -6.86 -3.73 5.44
C TYR A 207 -5.86 -4.89 5.40
N GLN A 208 -6.25 -6.05 4.85
CA GLN A 208 -5.37 -7.22 4.81
C GLN A 208 -4.16 -7.02 3.90
N MET A 209 -4.31 -6.42 2.74
CA MET A 209 -3.19 -6.13 1.84
C MET A 209 -2.12 -5.29 2.52
N ILE A 210 -2.53 -4.33 3.37
CA ILE A 210 -1.62 -3.43 4.08
C ILE A 210 -1.03 -4.07 5.35
N PHE A 211 -1.86 -4.75 6.15
CA PHE A 211 -1.46 -5.24 7.48
C PHE A 211 -1.11 -6.74 7.51
N GLY A 212 -1.34 -7.47 6.43
CA GLY A 212 -1.04 -8.91 6.32
C GLY A 212 -2.03 -9.84 7.03
N LEU A 213 -2.94 -9.31 7.84
CA LEU A 213 -3.95 -10.06 8.58
C LEU A 213 -5.35 -9.53 8.26
N GLN A 214 -6.36 -10.38 8.34
CA GLN A 214 -7.76 -9.96 8.22
C GLN A 214 -8.18 -9.07 9.40
N PRO A 215 -9.11 -8.11 9.21
CA PRO A 215 -9.65 -7.34 10.30
C PRO A 215 -10.37 -8.25 11.30
N TRP A 216 -10.14 -8.01 12.61
CA TRP A 216 -10.70 -8.83 13.71
C TRP A 216 -10.44 -10.34 13.58
N TYR A 217 -9.25 -10.71 13.10
CA TYR A 217 -8.88 -12.10 12.94
C TYR A 217 -9.02 -12.90 14.24
N ILE A 218 -9.62 -14.08 14.14
CA ILE A 218 -9.63 -15.15 15.14
C ILE A 218 -9.44 -16.49 14.45
N ASP A 219 -8.85 -17.43 15.12
CA ASP A 219 -8.77 -18.79 14.60
C ASP A 219 -10.11 -19.51 14.75
N LEU A 220 -10.84 -19.62 13.65
CA LEU A 220 -12.17 -20.25 13.62
C LEU A 220 -12.12 -21.76 13.85
N SER A 221 -10.97 -22.43 13.70
CA SER A 221 -10.83 -23.86 13.97
C SER A 221 -11.04 -24.21 15.44
N ASN A 222 -10.87 -23.23 16.34
CA ASN A 222 -11.10 -23.37 17.77
C ASN A 222 -12.58 -23.34 18.17
N TYR A 223 -13.49 -23.13 17.20
CA TYR A 223 -14.93 -23.00 17.44
C TYR A 223 -15.71 -24.04 16.64
N LYS A 224 -16.79 -24.58 17.25
CA LYS A 224 -17.75 -25.41 16.50
C LYS A 224 -18.42 -24.56 15.43
N LYS A 225 -18.90 -25.20 14.37
CA LYS A 225 -19.46 -24.51 13.19
C LYS A 225 -20.59 -23.53 13.57
N GLU A 226 -21.42 -23.88 14.54
CA GLU A 226 -22.52 -23.06 15.05
C GLU A 226 -22.03 -21.85 15.87
N GLU A 227 -20.83 -21.91 16.43
CA GLU A 227 -20.24 -20.89 17.30
C GLU A 227 -19.39 -19.88 16.51
N GLN A 228 -19.01 -20.17 15.28
CA GLN A 228 -18.10 -19.35 14.47
C GLN A 228 -18.66 -17.96 14.18
N ILE A 229 -19.94 -17.87 13.77
CA ILE A 229 -20.59 -16.56 13.51
C ILE A 229 -20.71 -15.75 14.81
N PRO A 230 -21.23 -16.29 15.94
CA PRO A 230 -21.23 -15.58 17.22
C PRO A 230 -19.84 -15.08 17.65
N ALA A 231 -18.81 -15.90 17.50
CA ALA A 231 -17.43 -15.52 17.86
C ALA A 231 -16.91 -14.35 17.01
N LEU A 232 -17.12 -14.40 15.68
CA LEU A 232 -16.77 -13.30 14.78
C LEU A 232 -17.52 -12.01 15.14
N LEU A 233 -18.83 -12.09 15.39
CA LEU A 233 -19.63 -10.93 15.76
C LEU A 233 -19.21 -10.35 17.12
N GLN A 234 -18.82 -11.18 18.06
CA GLN A 234 -18.28 -10.72 19.36
C GLN A 234 -16.94 -10.03 19.18
N GLN A 235 -16.05 -10.54 18.33
CA GLN A 235 -14.76 -9.92 18.05
C GLN A 235 -14.92 -8.55 17.38
N ARG A 236 -15.88 -8.39 16.48
CA ARG A 236 -16.17 -7.12 15.78
C ARG A 236 -16.78 -6.03 16.68
N LYS A 237 -17.19 -6.34 17.91
CA LYS A 237 -17.58 -5.33 18.91
C LYS A 237 -16.37 -4.59 19.49
N LYS A 238 -15.17 -5.19 19.39
CA LYS A 238 -13.92 -4.55 19.82
C LYS A 238 -13.49 -3.50 18.79
N PRO A 239 -12.75 -2.46 19.21
CA PRO A 239 -12.16 -1.51 18.27
C PRO A 239 -11.34 -2.22 17.19
N LEU A 240 -11.35 -1.69 15.96
CA LEU A 240 -10.48 -2.18 14.90
C LEU A 240 -9.02 -1.99 15.33
N LEU A 241 -8.28 -3.08 15.39
CA LEU A 241 -6.86 -3.02 15.70
C LEU A 241 -6.11 -2.48 14.48
N ILE A 242 -5.53 -1.30 14.61
CA ILE A 242 -4.55 -0.79 13.65
C ILE A 242 -3.18 -1.17 14.21
N PRO A 243 -2.46 -2.11 13.60
CA PRO A 243 -1.13 -2.49 14.05
C PRO A 243 -0.21 -1.27 14.09
N SER A 244 0.53 -1.11 15.19
CA SER A 244 1.55 -0.05 15.34
C SER A 244 2.80 -0.39 14.50
N ILE A 245 2.59 -0.77 13.25
CA ILE A 245 3.64 -1.04 12.28
C ILE A 245 3.79 0.25 11.50
N ASP A 246 5.03 0.74 11.46
CA ASP A 246 5.39 1.87 10.62
C ASP A 246 5.40 1.37 9.16
N ILE A 247 4.26 1.48 8.51
CA ILE A 247 4.08 1.11 7.12
C ILE A 247 4.27 2.38 6.31
N PHE A 248 5.23 2.35 5.40
CA PHE A 248 5.47 3.43 4.46
C PHE A 248 4.17 3.82 3.73
N GLU A 249 3.87 5.11 3.65
CA GLU A 249 2.65 5.69 3.07
C GLU A 249 1.33 5.41 3.83
N LEU A 250 1.36 4.78 5.00
CA LEU A 250 0.16 4.66 5.80
C LEU A 250 -0.05 5.93 6.63
N ASP A 251 -1.00 6.74 6.20
CA ASP A 251 -1.40 7.97 6.88
C ASP A 251 -2.73 7.83 7.63
N ASP A 252 -3.02 8.81 8.51
CA ASP A 252 -4.29 8.88 9.23
C ASP A 252 -5.51 8.95 8.30
N ALA A 253 -5.35 9.52 7.10
CA ALA A 253 -6.43 9.61 6.13
C ALA A 253 -6.81 8.22 5.61
N LEU A 254 -5.85 7.38 5.25
CA LEU A 254 -6.10 6.01 4.82
C LEU A 254 -6.65 5.14 5.97
N ILE A 255 -6.15 5.32 7.20
CA ILE A 255 -6.70 4.65 8.39
C ILE A 255 -8.18 5.03 8.60
N ASN A 256 -8.53 6.32 8.46
CA ASN A 256 -9.92 6.77 8.56
C ASN A 256 -10.80 6.19 7.44
N ILE A 257 -10.28 6.08 6.22
CA ILE A 257 -10.96 5.46 5.08
C ILE A 257 -11.25 3.98 5.38
N ILE A 258 -10.24 3.22 5.81
CA ILE A 258 -10.39 1.80 6.17
C ILE A 258 -11.39 1.64 7.33
N THR A 259 -11.30 2.49 8.35
CA THR A 259 -12.21 2.46 9.51
C THR A 259 -13.65 2.77 9.10
N LYS A 260 -13.87 3.76 8.20
CA LYS A 260 -15.19 4.06 7.64
C LYS A 260 -15.74 2.87 6.86
N ALA A 261 -14.95 2.28 5.98
CA ALA A 261 -15.35 1.12 5.16
C ALA A 261 -15.76 -0.08 6.02
N LEU A 262 -15.05 -0.30 7.14
CA LEU A 262 -15.28 -1.41 8.07
C LEU A 262 -16.25 -1.07 9.22
N SER A 263 -16.97 0.05 9.14
CA SER A 263 -17.96 0.42 10.16
C SER A 263 -19.00 -0.68 10.35
N ASN A 264 -19.38 -0.93 11.61
CA ASN A 264 -20.43 -1.89 11.94
C ASN A 264 -21.81 -1.44 11.45
N ASN A 265 -22.07 -0.12 11.39
CA ASN A 265 -23.32 0.43 10.90
C ASN A 265 -23.22 0.70 9.39
N VAL A 266 -24.23 0.26 8.64
CA VAL A 266 -24.27 0.38 7.18
C VAL A 266 -24.28 1.84 6.73
N GLU A 267 -25.01 2.70 7.47
CA GLU A 267 -25.13 4.13 7.17
C GLU A 267 -23.80 4.89 7.37
N ASP A 268 -22.91 4.37 8.21
CA ASP A 268 -21.62 4.99 8.50
C ASP A 268 -20.55 4.63 7.46
N ARG A 269 -20.81 3.63 6.60
CA ARG A 269 -19.90 3.21 5.52
C ARG A 269 -19.97 4.14 4.32
N PHE A 270 -19.11 3.88 3.34
CA PHE A 270 -19.28 4.45 2.00
C PHE A 270 -20.59 3.94 1.40
N GLN A 271 -21.33 4.83 0.73
CA GLN A 271 -22.63 4.50 0.17
C GLN A 271 -22.50 4.04 -1.28
N THR A 272 -21.46 4.44 -1.98
CA THR A 272 -21.16 4.03 -3.37
C THR A 272 -19.70 3.66 -3.54
N ALA A 273 -19.42 2.82 -4.53
CA ALA A 273 -18.05 2.47 -4.91
C ALA A 273 -17.26 3.70 -5.40
N GLU A 274 -17.94 4.64 -6.05
CA GLU A 274 -17.34 5.89 -6.51
C GLU A 274 -16.92 6.79 -5.33
N GLU A 275 -17.77 6.94 -4.30
CA GLU A 275 -17.43 7.68 -3.07
C GLU A 275 -16.18 7.10 -2.42
N PHE A 276 -16.12 5.78 -2.29
CA PHE A 276 -14.98 5.10 -1.69
C PHE A 276 -13.70 5.27 -2.53
N SER A 277 -13.80 5.12 -3.85
CA SER A 277 -12.67 5.34 -4.77
C SER A 277 -12.13 6.76 -4.68
N LYS A 278 -13.01 7.79 -4.66
CA LYS A 278 -12.64 9.20 -4.49
C LYS A 278 -11.91 9.45 -3.17
N ALA A 279 -12.36 8.78 -2.09
CA ALA A 279 -11.69 8.88 -0.80
C ALA A 279 -10.26 8.32 -0.84
N ILE A 280 -10.05 7.11 -1.44
CA ILE A 280 -8.72 6.51 -1.58
C ILE A 280 -7.78 7.39 -2.43
N LYS A 281 -8.32 8.05 -3.47
CA LYS A 281 -7.59 8.99 -4.32
C LYS A 281 -7.28 10.32 -3.64
N GLY A 282 -7.84 10.57 -2.44
CA GLY A 282 -7.69 11.85 -1.74
C GLY A 282 -8.58 12.99 -2.26
N GLU A 283 -9.51 12.70 -3.17
CA GLU A 283 -10.48 13.67 -3.71
C GLU A 283 -11.56 14.04 -2.67
N ILE A 284 -11.77 13.20 -1.67
CA ILE A 284 -12.69 13.40 -0.54
C ILE A 284 -11.96 13.16 0.76
N ILE A 285 -12.05 14.12 1.69
CA ILE A 285 -11.46 14.01 3.03
C ILE A 285 -12.45 13.33 3.97
N ILE A 286 -12.10 12.16 4.49
CA ILE A 286 -12.89 11.45 5.51
C ILE A 286 -12.46 11.96 6.90
N LYS A 287 -13.33 12.76 7.54
CA LYS A 287 -13.11 13.18 8.92
C LYS A 287 -13.53 12.06 9.87
N LYS A 288 -12.76 11.83 10.93
CA LYS A 288 -13.12 10.91 12.02
C LYS A 288 -14.46 11.35 12.61
N LYS A 289 -15.44 10.43 12.68
CA LYS A 289 -16.72 10.70 13.35
C LYS A 289 -16.43 10.93 14.83
N ALA A 290 -16.80 12.10 15.37
CA ALA A 290 -16.65 12.39 16.79
C ALA A 290 -17.55 11.42 17.58
N GLU A 291 -16.98 10.48 18.29
CA GLU A 291 -17.69 9.76 19.34
C GLU A 291 -18.10 10.78 20.41
N SER A 292 -19.39 10.81 20.74
CA SER A 292 -19.96 11.66 21.79
C SER A 292 -19.56 11.15 23.18
N THR A 293 -18.32 11.35 23.54
CA THR A 293 -17.83 11.36 24.91
C THR A 293 -16.88 12.54 25.02
N LYS A 294 -17.24 13.46 25.91
CA LYS A 294 -16.40 14.59 26.32
C LYS A 294 -15.06 14.04 26.83
N ALA A 295 -14.09 13.92 25.93
CA ALA A 295 -12.70 13.80 26.27
C ALA A 295 -11.96 14.78 25.36
N ALA A 296 -11.06 15.54 25.94
CA ALA A 296 -10.26 16.57 25.32
C ALA A 296 -9.73 16.11 23.97
N THR A 297 -9.82 16.98 22.98
CA THR A 297 -9.16 16.87 21.66
C THR A 297 -7.73 16.37 21.90
N PRO A 298 -7.33 15.19 21.40
CA PRO A 298 -5.90 14.87 21.39
C PRO A 298 -5.30 15.85 20.38
N GLN A 299 -4.58 16.83 20.87
CA GLN A 299 -3.56 17.47 20.05
C GLN A 299 -2.75 16.30 19.46
N LYS A 300 -2.59 16.27 18.09
CA LYS A 300 -1.63 15.41 17.43
C LYS A 300 -0.38 15.46 18.32
N LYS A 301 0.00 14.35 18.96
CA LYS A 301 1.29 14.29 19.64
C LYS A 301 2.30 14.58 18.54
N ARG A 302 2.82 15.80 18.52
CA ARG A 302 4.02 16.10 17.76
C ARG A 302 5.07 15.12 18.26
N GLY A 303 5.78 14.44 17.37
CA GLY A 303 6.95 13.69 17.76
C GLY A 303 7.91 14.61 18.53
N ASN A 304 8.94 14.04 19.13
CA ASN A 304 9.91 14.83 19.91
C ASN A 304 11.04 15.41 19.01
N GLY A 305 10.77 15.53 17.70
CA GLY A 305 11.76 16.04 16.74
C GLY A 305 13.02 15.18 16.69
N PHE A 306 14.18 15.79 16.78
CA PHE A 306 15.47 15.10 16.75
C PHE A 306 15.72 14.14 17.92
N ALA A 307 14.98 14.26 19.03
CA ALA A 307 15.05 13.31 20.14
C ALA A 307 14.54 11.90 19.76
N ASP A 308 13.71 11.79 18.75
CA ASP A 308 13.20 10.50 18.25
C ASP A 308 14.17 9.82 17.27
N ILE A 309 15.21 10.52 16.80
CA ILE A 309 16.23 9.96 15.91
C ILE A 309 17.31 9.28 16.74
N ALA A 310 17.46 7.97 16.60
CA ALA A 310 18.55 7.23 17.21
C ALA A 310 19.89 7.64 16.57
N GLY A 311 20.91 7.98 17.36
CA GLY A 311 22.25 8.33 16.90
C GLY A 311 22.30 9.54 15.95
N MET A 312 23.13 9.46 14.90
CA MET A 312 23.34 10.49 13.87
C MET A 312 23.72 11.87 14.46
N GLN A 313 24.51 11.89 15.53
CA GLN A 313 24.77 13.10 16.29
C GLN A 313 25.43 14.19 15.45
N GLU A 314 26.46 13.86 14.66
CA GLU A 314 27.13 14.80 13.77
C GLU A 314 26.17 15.44 12.76
N LEU A 315 25.30 14.64 12.16
CA LEU A 315 24.31 15.13 11.21
C LEU A 315 23.29 16.06 11.88
N LYS A 316 22.83 15.74 13.09
CA LYS A 316 21.93 16.60 13.88
C LYS A 316 22.57 17.92 14.20
N GLU A 317 23.85 17.93 14.64
CA GLU A 317 24.61 19.15 14.97
C GLU A 317 24.83 20.01 13.72
N GLN A 318 25.16 19.39 12.59
CA GLN A 318 25.29 20.09 11.32
C GLN A 318 23.95 20.73 10.90
N PHE A 319 22.84 20.00 10.99
CA PHE A 319 21.51 20.55 10.74
C PHE A 319 21.14 21.66 11.70
N GLN A 320 21.50 21.51 12.97
CA GLN A 320 21.26 22.54 13.99
C GLN A 320 22.00 23.84 13.68
N SER A 321 23.28 23.77 13.25
CA SER A 321 24.10 24.94 12.92
C SER A 321 23.71 25.60 11.60
N ASP A 322 23.55 24.79 10.55
CA ASP A 322 23.50 25.30 9.17
C ASP A 322 22.07 25.65 8.72
N VAL A 323 21.08 25.01 9.33
CA VAL A 323 19.68 25.17 8.91
C VAL A 323 18.82 25.73 10.05
N ILE A 324 18.77 25.06 11.21
CA ILE A 324 17.82 25.41 12.28
C ILE A 324 18.14 26.77 12.90
N GLN A 325 19.40 27.09 13.13
CA GLN A 325 19.76 28.39 13.68
C GLN A 325 19.44 29.54 12.73
N VAL A 326 19.61 29.34 11.43
CA VAL A 326 19.26 30.33 10.39
C VAL A 326 17.75 30.57 10.40
N LEU A 327 16.95 29.50 10.46
CA LEU A 327 15.47 29.57 10.51
C LEU A 327 14.96 30.22 11.81
N LYS A 328 15.60 29.96 12.95
CA LYS A 328 15.22 30.53 14.27
C LYS A 328 15.63 31.99 14.46
N GLN A 329 16.60 32.47 13.69
CA GLN A 329 17.14 33.85 13.79
C GLN A 329 17.16 34.60 12.45
N PRO A 330 15.99 34.75 11.76
CA PRO A 330 15.95 35.29 10.40
C PRO A 330 16.50 36.71 10.27
N GLU A 331 16.24 37.56 11.25
CA GLU A 331 16.75 38.95 11.25
C GLU A 331 18.28 39.02 11.37
N ARG A 332 18.88 38.10 12.15
CA ARG A 332 20.33 38.01 12.27
C ARG A 332 20.97 37.45 11.00
N ALA A 333 20.33 36.40 10.42
CA ALA A 333 20.76 35.80 9.16
C ALA A 333 20.77 36.87 8.04
N LYS A 334 19.69 37.65 7.92
CA LYS A 334 19.55 38.71 6.93
C LYS A 334 20.64 39.82 7.08
N LYS A 335 20.96 40.21 8.32
CA LYS A 335 22.03 41.19 8.58
C LYS A 335 23.41 40.69 8.18
N LEU A 336 23.63 39.38 8.19
CA LEU A 336 24.86 38.71 7.78
C LEU A 336 24.84 38.26 6.31
N GLY A 337 23.76 38.52 5.56
CA GLY A 337 23.62 38.11 4.17
C GLY A 337 23.37 36.59 4.00
N ILE A 338 22.96 35.89 5.07
CA ILE A 338 22.66 34.46 5.02
C ILE A 338 21.20 34.31 4.59
N THR A 339 20.97 33.57 3.51
CA THR A 339 19.62 33.21 3.02
C THR A 339 19.21 31.85 3.52
N ILE A 340 17.89 31.67 3.74
CA ILE A 340 17.30 30.35 3.99
C ILE A 340 17.46 29.51 2.73
N PRO A 341 17.99 28.28 2.80
CA PRO A 341 18.14 27.44 1.62
C PRO A 341 16.77 27.11 1.01
N ASN A 342 16.63 27.28 -0.31
CA ASN A 342 15.41 26.90 -1.03
C ASN A 342 15.21 25.38 -1.02
N GLY A 343 16.31 24.62 -1.10
CA GLY A 343 16.25 23.18 -1.11
C GLY A 343 17.48 22.48 -0.58
N ILE A 344 17.24 21.30 -0.07
CA ILE A 344 18.22 20.40 0.54
C ILE A 344 18.15 19.06 -0.20
N LEU A 345 19.28 18.45 -0.51
CA LEU A 345 19.37 17.10 -1.04
C LEU A 345 19.84 16.13 0.04
N PHE A 346 19.01 15.12 0.35
CA PHE A 346 19.41 13.94 1.10
C PHE A 346 19.85 12.84 0.16
N TYR A 347 21.05 12.32 0.33
CA TYR A 347 21.54 11.21 -0.48
C TYR A 347 22.24 10.17 0.40
N GLY A 348 22.30 8.94 -0.08
CA GLY A 348 22.90 7.83 0.65
C GLY A 348 22.18 6.51 0.37
N PRO A 349 22.63 5.40 0.98
CA PRO A 349 22.06 4.08 0.72
C PRO A 349 20.56 3.99 1.04
N PRO A 350 19.81 3.11 0.37
CA PRO A 350 18.41 2.87 0.70
C PRO A 350 18.26 2.33 2.13
N GLY A 351 17.15 2.66 2.80
CA GLY A 351 16.86 2.16 4.15
C GLY A 351 17.62 2.79 5.31
N CYS A 352 18.42 3.85 5.07
CA CYS A 352 19.16 4.58 6.12
C CYS A 352 18.33 5.63 6.87
N GLY A 353 17.07 5.89 6.48
CA GLY A 353 16.16 6.76 7.22
C GLY A 353 16.06 8.19 6.72
N LYS A 354 16.32 8.46 5.42
CA LYS A 354 16.20 9.81 4.80
C LYS A 354 14.83 10.45 5.05
N THR A 355 13.75 9.72 4.77
CA THR A 355 12.37 10.15 4.97
C THR A 355 12.06 10.43 6.43
N PHE A 356 12.48 9.53 7.33
CA PHE A 356 12.29 9.66 8.76
C PHE A 356 13.01 10.89 9.32
N PHE A 357 14.25 11.15 8.89
CA PHE A 357 15.01 12.33 9.31
C PHE A 357 14.32 13.62 8.89
N ALA A 358 13.80 13.70 7.65
CA ALA A 358 13.09 14.88 7.16
C ALA A 358 11.80 15.16 7.94
N GLU A 359 11.05 14.12 8.29
CA GLU A 359 9.84 14.26 9.09
C GLU A 359 10.16 14.77 10.51
N ARG A 360 11.16 14.17 11.18
CA ARG A 360 11.59 14.61 12.52
C ARG A 360 12.17 16.03 12.49
N PHE A 361 12.84 16.41 11.41
CA PHE A 361 13.30 17.78 11.22
C PHE A 361 12.12 18.77 11.09
N ALA A 362 11.09 18.44 10.34
CA ALA A 362 9.90 19.29 10.25
C ALA A 362 9.23 19.51 11.62
N GLU A 363 9.19 18.47 12.46
CA GLU A 363 8.69 18.57 13.83
C GLU A 363 9.59 19.44 14.72
N GLU A 364 10.91 19.30 14.60
CA GLU A 364 11.90 20.07 15.36
C GLU A 364 11.75 21.58 15.15
N ILE A 365 11.45 21.99 13.91
CA ILE A 365 11.28 23.40 13.56
C ILE A 365 9.81 23.87 13.58
N GLY A 366 8.85 22.95 13.81
CA GLY A 366 7.44 23.26 13.89
C GLY A 366 6.76 23.60 12.56
N CYS A 367 7.31 23.14 11.43
CA CYS A 367 6.74 23.29 10.09
C CYS A 367 5.75 22.18 9.76
N ASN A 368 4.87 22.45 8.79
CA ASN A 368 4.06 21.41 8.18
C ASN A 368 4.98 20.49 7.34
N TYR A 369 4.66 19.20 7.30
CA TYR A 369 5.38 18.22 6.50
C TYR A 369 4.46 17.69 5.40
N MET A 370 4.93 17.74 4.15
CA MET A 370 4.20 17.29 2.98
C MET A 370 5.09 16.32 2.20
N TYR A 371 4.73 15.03 2.23
CA TYR A 371 5.44 13.95 1.55
C TYR A 371 4.91 13.77 0.12
N VAL A 372 5.82 13.59 -0.83
CA VAL A 372 5.51 13.30 -2.23
C VAL A 372 6.50 12.27 -2.77
N SER A 373 5.99 11.17 -3.34
CA SER A 373 6.78 10.26 -4.17
C SER A 373 6.88 10.82 -5.58
N CYS A 374 8.09 11.06 -6.07
CA CYS A 374 8.28 11.61 -7.41
C CYS A 374 7.89 10.63 -8.52
N SER A 375 7.90 9.32 -8.26
CA SER A 375 7.40 8.30 -9.17
C SER A 375 5.91 8.43 -9.46
N ASP A 376 5.10 8.93 -8.49
CA ASP A 376 3.66 9.14 -8.66
C ASP A 376 3.33 10.40 -9.46
N VAL A 377 4.22 11.39 -9.41
CA VAL A 377 4.09 12.66 -10.18
C VAL A 377 4.49 12.46 -11.63
N ALA A 378 5.54 11.70 -11.89
CA ALA A 378 6.12 11.42 -13.21
C ALA A 378 5.33 10.38 -14.05
N SER A 379 4.21 9.84 -13.56
CA SER A 379 3.43 8.80 -14.24
C SER A 379 2.84 9.29 -15.58
N PRO A 380 3.06 8.58 -16.71
CA PRO A 380 2.62 9.00 -18.05
C PRO A 380 1.08 8.96 -18.26
N TYR A 381 0.32 8.41 -17.33
CA TYR A 381 -1.13 8.24 -17.45
C TYR A 381 -1.97 9.46 -17.06
N ILE A 382 -1.35 10.59 -16.68
CA ILE A 382 -2.08 11.80 -16.33
C ILE A 382 -1.48 12.96 -17.12
N HIS A 383 -2.19 13.44 -18.15
CA HIS A 383 -1.81 14.61 -18.94
C HIS A 383 -1.52 15.81 -18.04
N GLY A 384 -0.34 16.41 -18.17
CA GLY A 384 0.04 17.66 -17.54
C GLY A 384 0.96 17.56 -16.33
N GLY A 385 2.09 16.83 -16.39
CA GLY A 385 3.09 16.78 -15.32
C GLY A 385 3.55 18.15 -14.84
N GLN A 386 3.71 19.13 -15.73
CA GLN A 386 4.00 20.52 -15.38
C GLN A 386 2.93 21.14 -14.48
N GLY A 387 1.64 20.98 -14.84
CA GLY A 387 0.52 21.51 -14.04
C GLY A 387 0.42 20.87 -12.66
N LYS A 388 0.81 19.60 -12.52
CA LYS A 388 0.84 18.90 -11.23
C LYS A 388 1.96 19.41 -10.33
N ILE A 389 3.15 19.64 -10.90
CA ILE A 389 4.29 20.20 -10.16
C ILE A 389 3.92 21.60 -9.65
N ALA A 390 3.33 22.46 -10.49
CA ALA A 390 2.86 23.76 -10.07
C ALA A 390 1.80 23.67 -8.96
N ALA A 391 0.80 22.80 -9.11
CA ALA A 391 -0.26 22.60 -8.10
C ALA A 391 0.29 22.07 -6.77
N LEU A 392 1.32 21.21 -6.79
CA LEU A 392 2.00 20.70 -5.62
C LEU A 392 2.68 21.84 -4.82
N PHE A 393 3.43 22.72 -5.50
CA PHE A 393 4.05 23.87 -4.85
C PHE A 393 3.01 24.88 -4.36
N ASP A 394 1.91 25.08 -5.07
CA ASP A 394 0.80 25.93 -4.63
C ASP A 394 0.13 25.38 -3.36
N GLU A 395 -0.04 24.08 -3.26
CA GLU A 395 -0.55 23.44 -2.05
C GLU A 395 0.43 23.61 -0.87
N ALA A 396 1.73 23.44 -1.11
CA ALA A 396 2.75 23.68 -0.10
C ALA A 396 2.76 25.13 0.40
N ARG A 397 2.63 26.13 -0.51
CA ARG A 397 2.53 27.56 -0.18
C ARG A 397 1.31 27.86 0.68
N LYS A 398 0.15 27.28 0.37
CA LYS A 398 -1.09 27.46 1.16
C LYS A 398 -0.96 26.95 2.59
N LYS A 399 -0.05 26.02 2.84
CA LYS A 399 0.22 25.42 4.16
C LYS A 399 1.51 25.94 4.80
N ALA A 400 2.10 26.99 4.24
CA ALA A 400 3.37 27.55 4.76
C ALA A 400 3.27 27.96 6.24
N PRO A 401 4.34 27.79 7.06
CA PRO A 401 5.64 27.22 6.69
C PRO A 401 5.59 25.70 6.50
N THR A 402 6.08 25.22 5.35
CA THR A 402 5.97 23.80 4.94
C THR A 402 7.31 23.25 4.48
N ILE A 403 7.65 22.04 4.93
CA ILE A 403 8.68 21.20 4.31
C ILE A 403 7.99 20.33 3.26
N LEU A 404 8.36 20.51 2.00
CA LEU A 404 7.97 19.67 0.88
C LEU A 404 9.05 18.61 0.68
N PHE A 405 8.78 17.39 1.12
CA PHE A 405 9.71 16.26 0.97
C PHE A 405 9.40 15.48 -0.31
N LEU A 406 10.40 15.35 -1.16
CA LEU A 406 10.35 14.69 -2.46
C LEU A 406 11.20 13.42 -2.41
N ASP A 407 10.56 12.25 -2.37
CA ASP A 407 11.28 10.98 -2.37
C ASP A 407 11.53 10.48 -3.79
N GLU A 408 12.64 9.76 -3.97
CA GLU A 408 13.08 9.24 -5.28
C GLU A 408 13.12 10.34 -6.35
N VAL A 409 13.68 11.48 -6.00
CA VAL A 409 13.66 12.68 -6.85
C VAL A 409 14.30 12.47 -8.22
N GLU A 410 15.17 11.46 -8.37
CA GLU A 410 15.71 11.03 -9.64
C GLU A 410 14.63 10.65 -10.68
N ALA A 411 13.44 10.22 -10.25
CA ALA A 411 12.33 9.93 -11.15
C ALA A 411 11.78 11.19 -11.85
N MET A 412 11.89 12.37 -11.21
CA MET A 412 11.38 13.64 -11.72
C MET A 412 12.47 14.50 -12.38
N ILE A 413 13.71 14.47 -11.87
CA ILE A 413 14.80 15.36 -12.32
C ILE A 413 16.02 14.59 -12.82
N MET A 414 15.81 13.57 -13.64
CA MET A 414 16.88 12.81 -14.27
C MET A 414 17.73 13.68 -15.21
N SER A 415 19.00 13.34 -15.37
CA SER A 415 19.93 14.04 -16.26
C SER A 415 19.45 14.05 -17.72
N ARG A 416 19.48 15.24 -18.35
CA ARG A 416 19.00 15.50 -19.73
C ARG A 416 19.58 14.58 -20.81
N SER A 417 20.76 14.03 -20.57
CA SER A 417 21.41 13.08 -21.50
C SER A 417 20.69 11.74 -21.62
N LYS A 418 19.71 11.46 -20.73
CA LYS A 418 18.93 10.21 -20.67
C LYS A 418 17.46 10.40 -21.03
N HIS A 419 16.99 11.65 -21.25
CA HIS A 419 15.61 11.93 -21.65
C HIS A 419 15.42 11.76 -23.16
N THR A 420 14.39 11.01 -23.54
CA THR A 420 14.02 10.77 -24.94
C THR A 420 12.85 11.65 -25.41
N ASN A 421 12.09 12.28 -24.49
CA ASN A 421 10.85 12.99 -24.79
C ASN A 421 10.86 14.47 -24.35
N ALA A 422 10.29 15.35 -25.19
CA ALA A 422 10.15 16.79 -24.90
C ALA A 422 9.24 17.09 -23.69
N SER A 423 8.29 16.22 -23.36
CA SER A 423 7.41 16.35 -22.19
C SER A 423 8.17 16.24 -20.87
N GLU A 424 9.10 15.31 -20.76
CA GLU A 424 9.93 15.09 -19.56
C GLU A 424 10.87 16.30 -19.31
N GLN A 425 11.39 16.91 -20.37
CA GLN A 425 12.18 18.14 -20.26
C GLN A 425 11.36 19.31 -19.74
N GLY A 426 10.08 19.38 -20.09
CA GLY A 426 9.15 20.37 -19.58
C GLY A 426 8.88 20.24 -18.09
N GLU A 427 8.74 19.04 -17.58
CA GLU A 427 8.54 18.76 -16.14
C GLU A 427 9.76 19.16 -15.32
N VAL A 428 10.96 18.80 -15.77
CA VAL A 428 12.22 19.21 -15.13
C VAL A 428 12.33 20.74 -15.09
N ASN A 429 12.02 21.44 -16.19
CA ASN A 429 12.11 22.89 -16.23
C ASN A 429 11.10 23.56 -15.28
N GLU A 430 9.86 23.04 -15.21
CA GLU A 430 8.85 23.55 -14.27
C GLU A 430 9.29 23.34 -12.82
N PHE A 431 9.77 22.16 -12.48
CA PHE A 431 10.31 21.88 -11.15
C PHE A 431 11.45 22.84 -10.76
N LEU A 432 12.39 23.06 -11.68
CA LEU A 432 13.51 23.97 -11.47
C LEU A 432 13.06 25.44 -11.33
N ALA A 433 11.99 25.83 -12.02
CA ALA A 433 11.39 27.16 -11.89
C ALA A 433 10.74 27.35 -10.51
N GLN A 434 10.00 26.36 -10.04
CA GLN A 434 9.35 26.39 -8.72
C GLN A 434 10.36 26.41 -7.57
N LEU A 435 11.50 25.73 -7.70
CA LEU A 435 12.56 25.71 -6.71
C LEU A 435 13.23 27.09 -6.48
N ASN A 436 13.33 27.92 -7.51
CA ASN A 436 14.14 29.13 -7.44
C ASN A 436 13.70 30.13 -6.35
N ASN A 437 12.41 30.16 -5.98
CA ASN A 437 11.86 31.14 -5.06
C ASN A 437 11.03 30.55 -3.92
N CYS A 438 10.97 29.22 -3.79
CA CYS A 438 10.07 28.56 -2.84
C CYS A 438 10.38 28.91 -1.37
N GLY A 439 11.63 29.21 -1.03
CA GLY A 439 12.02 29.61 0.34
C GLY A 439 11.41 30.94 0.76
N GLU A 440 11.31 31.93 -0.15
CA GLU A 440 10.65 33.22 0.11
C GLU A 440 9.15 33.04 0.36
N ASP A 441 8.54 32.04 -0.26
CA ASP A 441 7.14 31.70 -0.08
C ASP A 441 6.87 30.83 1.18
N GLY A 442 7.90 30.58 2.01
CA GLY A 442 7.79 29.76 3.20
C GLY A 442 7.74 28.25 2.93
N VAL A 443 8.21 27.82 1.76
CA VAL A 443 8.33 26.39 1.39
C VAL A 443 9.79 26.01 1.30
N MET A 444 10.23 25.02 2.09
CA MET A 444 11.56 24.43 1.97
C MET A 444 11.43 23.05 1.32
N VAL A 445 12.16 22.83 0.23
CA VAL A 445 12.18 21.53 -0.45
C VAL A 445 13.28 20.65 0.13
N ILE A 446 12.95 19.43 0.51
CA ILE A 446 13.92 18.38 0.83
C ILE A 446 13.75 17.27 -0.18
N ALA A 447 14.71 17.11 -1.07
CA ALA A 447 14.74 16.03 -2.04
C ALA A 447 15.58 14.86 -1.52
N ALA A 448 15.09 13.63 -1.66
CA ALA A 448 15.82 12.42 -1.30
C ALA A 448 16.10 11.56 -2.53
N THR A 449 17.29 10.95 -2.56
CA THR A 449 17.70 10.04 -3.63
C THR A 449 18.61 8.92 -3.12
N ASN A 450 18.49 7.75 -3.72
CA ASN A 450 19.44 6.65 -3.58
C ASN A 450 20.51 6.65 -4.70
N LYS A 451 20.31 7.48 -5.75
CA LYS A 451 21.14 7.51 -6.97
C LYS A 451 21.50 8.94 -7.36
N PRO A 452 22.31 9.64 -6.54
CA PRO A 452 22.61 11.06 -6.77
C PRO A 452 23.30 11.34 -8.11
N SER A 453 23.99 10.35 -8.69
CA SER A 453 24.62 10.46 -10.03
C SER A 453 23.62 10.55 -11.18
N LEU A 454 22.33 10.26 -10.95
CA LEU A 454 21.27 10.37 -11.97
C LEU A 454 20.62 11.75 -12.01
N ILE A 455 20.81 12.59 -11.00
CA ILE A 455 20.17 13.91 -10.89
C ILE A 455 20.77 14.89 -11.91
N ASP A 456 19.91 15.71 -12.53
CA ASP A 456 20.35 16.81 -13.39
C ASP A 456 21.24 17.80 -12.59
N PRO A 457 22.48 18.07 -13.04
CA PRO A 457 23.37 19.00 -12.38
C PRO A 457 22.76 20.41 -12.21
N ALA A 458 21.82 20.81 -13.05
CA ALA A 458 21.13 22.08 -12.92
C ALA A 458 20.30 22.20 -11.64
N ALA A 459 19.78 21.09 -11.12
CA ALA A 459 19.05 21.06 -9.85
C ALA A 459 19.96 21.25 -8.62
N LEU A 460 21.23 20.93 -8.75
CA LEU A 460 22.23 20.99 -7.66
C LEU A 460 22.97 22.34 -7.56
N ARG A 461 22.54 23.34 -8.35
CA ARG A 461 23.15 24.68 -8.34
C ARG A 461 22.64 25.53 -7.17
N ALA A 462 23.41 26.57 -6.82
CA ALA A 462 23.03 27.59 -5.84
C ALA A 462 21.61 28.15 -6.13
N GLY A 463 20.83 28.38 -5.08
CA GLY A 463 19.42 28.80 -5.17
C GLY A 463 18.42 27.68 -5.45
N ARG A 464 18.84 26.42 -5.46
CA ARG A 464 18.00 25.22 -5.68
C ARG A 464 18.27 24.18 -4.58
N LEU A 465 18.64 22.94 -4.95
CA LEU A 465 19.09 21.90 -4.01
C LEU A 465 20.59 22.13 -3.69
N GLU A 466 20.88 23.26 -3.07
CA GLU A 466 22.24 23.74 -2.88
C GLU A 466 22.97 23.08 -1.72
N GLN A 467 22.23 22.71 -0.67
CA GLN A 467 22.79 21.99 0.46
C GLN A 467 22.60 20.48 0.27
N LYS A 468 23.66 19.72 0.53
CA LYS A 468 23.69 18.27 0.30
C LYS A 468 24.11 17.59 1.58
N PHE A 469 23.29 16.68 2.08
CA PHE A 469 23.56 15.93 3.30
C PHE A 469 23.60 14.44 3.00
N TYR A 470 24.72 13.82 3.33
CA TYR A 470 24.86 12.37 3.28
C TYR A 470 24.17 11.74 4.48
N ILE A 471 23.27 10.81 4.25
CA ILE A 471 22.65 10.01 5.30
C ILE A 471 23.39 8.67 5.37
N PRO A 472 24.28 8.48 6.37
CA PRO A 472 25.14 7.31 6.44
C PRO A 472 24.39 6.05 6.90
N LEU A 473 25.08 4.91 6.78
CA LEU A 473 24.69 3.73 7.55
C LEU A 473 24.75 4.01 9.05
N PRO A 474 23.88 3.39 9.86
CA PRO A 474 23.96 3.55 11.31
C PRO A 474 25.28 3.00 11.84
N ASP A 475 25.99 3.81 12.62
CA ASP A 475 27.18 3.39 13.38
C ASP A 475 26.81 2.40 14.50
N THR A 476 27.77 1.90 15.23
CA THR A 476 27.53 0.88 16.27
C THR A 476 26.59 1.39 17.36
N GLU A 477 26.77 2.66 17.80
CA GLU A 477 25.91 3.24 18.83
C GLU A 477 24.49 3.49 18.32
N THR A 478 24.35 3.98 17.09
CA THR A 478 23.03 4.14 16.45
C THR A 478 22.30 2.79 16.32
N ARG A 479 23.00 1.70 15.92
CA ARG A 479 22.40 0.38 15.83
C ARG A 479 21.92 -0.13 17.19
N LYS A 480 22.72 0.10 18.24
CA LYS A 480 22.37 -0.21 19.62
C LYS A 480 21.09 0.53 20.06
N GLU A 481 21.01 1.82 19.79
CA GLU A 481 19.83 2.63 20.10
C GLU A 481 18.61 2.21 19.27
N LEU A 482 18.76 1.84 18.00
CA LEU A 482 17.69 1.31 17.17
C LEU A 482 17.08 0.02 17.75
N PHE A 483 17.92 -0.90 18.27
CA PHE A 483 17.43 -2.08 18.98
C PHE A 483 16.67 -1.70 20.26
N LYS A 484 17.21 -0.78 21.08
CA LYS A 484 16.54 -0.33 22.31
C LYS A 484 15.17 0.30 22.01
N VAL A 485 15.10 1.21 21.04
CA VAL A 485 13.87 1.88 20.63
C VAL A 485 12.87 0.89 20.03
N GLY A 486 13.32 0.02 19.14
CA GLY A 486 12.46 -0.97 18.47
C GLY A 486 11.91 -2.05 19.41
N LEU A 487 12.60 -2.35 20.50
CA LEU A 487 12.18 -3.33 21.50
C LEU A 487 11.42 -2.71 22.70
N LYS A 488 11.44 -1.41 22.88
CA LYS A 488 10.88 -0.69 24.06
C LYS A 488 9.43 -1.05 24.39
N ASN A 489 8.60 -1.26 23.39
CA ASN A 489 7.16 -1.54 23.55
C ASN A 489 6.83 -3.03 23.34
N ARG A 490 7.84 -3.92 23.38
CA ARG A 490 7.68 -5.36 23.18
C ARG A 490 8.02 -6.10 24.46
N LYS A 491 7.45 -7.29 24.64
CA LYS A 491 7.81 -8.16 25.75
C LYS A 491 9.14 -8.83 25.44
N VAL A 492 10.18 -8.37 26.12
CA VAL A 492 11.57 -8.81 25.92
C VAL A 492 12.08 -9.42 27.21
N GLU A 493 12.91 -10.45 27.11
CA GLU A 493 13.56 -11.08 28.25
C GLU A 493 14.58 -10.12 28.90
N LEU A 494 14.73 -10.21 30.23
CA LEU A 494 15.73 -9.43 30.95
C LEU A 494 17.15 -9.88 30.56
N GLY A 495 18.05 -8.91 30.30
CA GLY A 495 19.45 -9.18 30.03
C GLY A 495 19.82 -9.30 28.55
N VAL A 496 19.01 -8.76 27.64
CA VAL A 496 19.39 -8.65 26.21
C VAL A 496 20.64 -7.79 26.08
N ASP A 497 21.67 -8.35 25.42
CA ASP A 497 22.93 -7.70 25.14
C ASP A 497 22.85 -6.88 23.84
N TYR A 498 22.55 -5.58 23.98
CA TYR A 498 22.42 -4.67 22.85
C TYR A 498 23.76 -4.36 22.17
N ASP A 499 24.88 -4.45 22.88
CA ASP A 499 26.22 -4.24 22.31
C ASP A 499 26.55 -5.38 21.36
N LYS A 500 26.30 -6.63 21.78
CA LYS A 500 26.45 -7.81 20.91
C LYS A 500 25.55 -7.74 19.68
N LEU A 501 24.28 -7.33 19.83
CA LEU A 501 23.37 -7.18 18.67
C LEU A 501 23.86 -6.10 17.69
N ALA A 502 24.38 -4.98 18.19
CA ALA A 502 24.95 -3.93 17.36
C ALA A 502 26.19 -4.42 16.59
N GLU A 503 27.04 -5.23 17.21
CA GLU A 503 28.21 -5.85 16.57
C GLU A 503 27.81 -6.84 15.45
N LEU A 504 26.86 -7.73 15.73
CA LEU A 504 26.35 -8.73 14.79
C LEU A 504 25.63 -8.10 13.57
N THR A 505 25.20 -6.85 13.69
CA THR A 505 24.50 -6.11 12.63
C THR A 505 25.38 -5.06 11.93
N LYS A 506 26.70 -5.24 11.93
CA LYS A 506 27.62 -4.39 11.17
C LYS A 506 27.21 -4.35 9.69
N ASN A 507 27.30 -3.17 9.08
CA ASN A 507 26.91 -2.90 7.69
C ASN A 507 25.40 -3.10 7.39
N ARG A 508 24.54 -3.17 8.41
CA ARG A 508 23.08 -3.20 8.24
C ARG A 508 22.52 -1.78 8.25
N VAL A 509 21.53 -1.54 7.39
CA VAL A 509 20.76 -0.27 7.37
C VAL A 509 19.72 -0.25 8.49
N SER A 510 19.20 0.94 8.82
CA SER A 510 18.18 1.09 9.87
C SER A 510 16.91 0.26 9.60
N ALA A 511 16.52 0.14 8.34
CA ALA A 511 15.40 -0.71 7.92
C ALA A 511 15.65 -2.21 8.20
N ASP A 512 16.89 -2.69 8.01
CA ASP A 512 17.24 -4.08 8.33
C ASP A 512 17.07 -4.37 9.82
N ILE A 513 17.52 -3.47 10.70
CA ILE A 513 17.42 -3.65 12.15
C ILE A 513 15.96 -3.72 12.57
N LYS A 514 15.12 -2.85 12.04
CA LYS A 514 13.69 -2.90 12.26
C LYS A 514 13.10 -4.24 11.80
N PHE A 515 13.45 -4.68 10.60
CA PHE A 515 12.96 -5.95 10.05
C PHE A 515 13.46 -7.17 10.85
N ILE A 516 14.68 -7.15 11.38
CA ILE A 516 15.23 -8.18 12.30
C ILE A 516 14.38 -8.26 13.57
N ILE A 517 14.06 -7.13 14.20
CA ILE A 517 13.21 -7.06 15.39
C ILE A 517 11.81 -7.62 15.12
N ASP A 518 11.22 -7.25 13.99
CA ASP A 518 9.91 -7.74 13.56
C ASP A 518 9.92 -9.23 13.27
N THR A 519 11.00 -9.72 12.66
CA THR A 519 11.20 -11.15 12.40
C THR A 519 11.36 -11.93 13.70
N ALA A 520 12.11 -11.41 14.67
CA ALA A 520 12.22 -12.02 16.00
C ALA A 520 10.85 -12.13 16.70
N ALA A 521 10.04 -11.08 16.66
CA ALA A 521 8.70 -11.11 17.23
C ALA A 521 7.80 -12.16 16.55
N ARG A 522 7.87 -12.30 15.22
CA ARG A 522 7.15 -13.34 14.47
C ARG A 522 7.65 -14.76 14.81
N MET A 523 8.95 -14.93 15.02
CA MET A 523 9.51 -16.22 15.44
C MET A 523 9.00 -16.63 16.82
N VAL A 524 8.94 -15.70 17.79
CA VAL A 524 8.35 -15.93 19.12
C VAL A 524 6.90 -16.37 18.98
N PHE A 525 6.13 -15.64 18.19
CA PHE A 525 4.72 -15.94 17.97
C PHE A 525 4.51 -17.33 17.35
N LYS A 526 5.30 -17.69 16.33
CA LYS A 526 5.24 -19.02 15.70
C LYS A 526 5.62 -20.18 16.64
N LYS A 527 6.54 -19.91 17.57
CA LYS A 527 7.00 -20.91 18.57
C LYS A 527 6.11 -20.91 19.83
N ASN A 528 4.98 -20.18 19.85
CA ASN A 528 4.10 -19.99 21.01
C ASN A 528 4.86 -19.48 22.26
N GLY A 529 5.91 -18.70 22.05
CA GLY A 529 6.68 -18.09 23.13
C GLY A 529 6.05 -16.80 23.65
N ASP A 530 6.45 -16.40 24.86
CA ASP A 530 5.88 -15.25 25.55
C ASP A 530 6.72 -13.97 25.46
N SER A 531 8.01 -14.07 25.12
CA SER A 531 8.96 -12.96 25.08
C SER A 531 10.05 -13.14 24.04
N ILE A 532 10.58 -12.03 23.55
CA ILE A 532 11.72 -12.02 22.64
C ILE A 532 12.98 -12.25 23.47
N THR A 533 13.74 -13.31 23.14
CA THR A 533 14.99 -13.68 23.80
C THR A 533 16.19 -13.25 22.97
N GLN A 534 17.38 -13.17 23.60
CA GLN A 534 18.65 -12.93 22.91
C GLN A 534 18.87 -13.92 21.75
N THR A 535 18.63 -15.21 22.00
CA THR A 535 18.82 -16.29 21.00
C THR A 535 17.94 -16.10 19.78
N ILE A 536 16.67 -15.69 19.96
CA ILE A 536 15.74 -15.45 18.84
C ILE A 536 16.16 -14.21 18.05
N LEU A 537 16.69 -13.16 18.70
CA LEU A 537 17.25 -11.99 18.02
C LEU A 537 18.46 -12.39 17.17
N GLU A 538 19.38 -13.18 17.69
CA GLU A 538 20.54 -13.67 16.96
C GLU A 538 20.14 -14.59 15.79
N GLU A 539 19.14 -15.47 15.99
CA GLU A 539 18.57 -16.31 14.93
C GLU A 539 17.91 -15.44 13.83
N SER A 540 17.21 -14.36 14.21
CA SER A 540 16.60 -13.44 13.25
C SER A 540 17.65 -12.65 12.44
N ILE A 541 18.77 -12.25 13.06
CA ILE A 541 19.89 -11.58 12.37
C ILE A 541 20.47 -12.47 11.27
N THR A 542 20.62 -13.77 11.54
CA THR A 542 21.13 -14.73 10.54
C THR A 542 20.13 -15.01 9.41
N THR A 543 18.85 -14.95 9.72
CA THR A 543 17.76 -15.22 8.76
C THR A 543 17.54 -14.06 7.79
N VAL A 544 17.67 -12.83 8.29
CA VAL A 544 17.43 -11.61 7.50
C VAL A 544 18.68 -11.27 6.68
N LYS A 545 18.55 -11.23 5.36
CA LYS A 545 19.64 -10.80 4.46
C LYS A 545 19.82 -9.28 4.52
N PRO A 546 21.07 -8.76 4.32
CA PRO A 546 21.31 -7.33 4.18
C PRO A 546 20.53 -6.75 2.98
N THR A 547 19.91 -5.59 3.16
CA THR A 547 19.24 -4.85 2.07
C THR A 547 20.27 -4.25 1.11
N VAL A 548 21.45 -3.85 1.64
CA VAL A 548 22.51 -3.20 0.87
C VAL A 548 23.76 -4.08 0.87
N SER A 549 24.33 -4.29 -0.31
CA SER A 549 25.57 -5.06 -0.47
C SER A 549 26.81 -4.21 -0.11
N GLU A 550 27.93 -4.85 0.24
CA GLU A 550 29.19 -4.15 0.49
C GLU A 550 29.69 -3.33 -0.71
N LYS A 551 29.35 -3.75 -1.92
CA LYS A 551 29.68 -3.03 -3.15
C LYS A 551 28.91 -1.70 -3.22
N GLU A 552 27.62 -1.74 -2.95
CA GLU A 552 26.77 -0.54 -2.93
C GLU A 552 27.15 0.42 -1.81
N ILE A 553 27.57 -0.09 -0.65
CA ILE A 553 28.10 0.73 0.44
C ILE A 553 29.34 1.51 -0.03
N LYS A 554 30.33 0.82 -0.61
CA LYS A 554 31.57 1.44 -1.12
C LYS A 554 31.30 2.45 -2.24
N GLU A 555 30.33 2.15 -3.12
CA GLU A 555 29.94 3.06 -4.18
C GLU A 555 29.29 4.34 -3.61
N SER A 556 28.44 4.20 -2.61
CA SER A 556 27.83 5.33 -1.92
C SER A 556 28.84 6.21 -1.17
N GLU A 557 29.84 5.57 -0.52
CA GLU A 557 30.92 6.29 0.14
C GLU A 557 31.80 7.05 -0.86
N LYS A 558 32.10 6.44 -2.02
CA LYS A 558 32.83 7.11 -3.10
C LYS A 558 32.08 8.36 -3.60
N ILE A 559 30.78 8.26 -3.80
CA ILE A 559 29.93 9.39 -4.21
C ILE A 559 29.95 10.48 -3.12
N ARG A 560 29.89 10.11 -1.83
CA ARG A 560 30.04 11.05 -0.73
C ARG A 560 31.36 11.80 -0.86
N ASP A 561 32.48 11.09 -1.00
CA ASP A 561 33.81 11.68 -1.10
C ASP A 561 33.95 12.59 -2.33
N GLU A 562 33.30 12.27 -3.45
CA GLU A 562 33.20 13.12 -4.64
C GLU A 562 32.40 14.41 -4.38
N PHE A 563 31.29 14.34 -3.63
CA PHE A 563 30.52 15.54 -3.26
C PHE A 563 31.19 16.38 -2.18
N GLU A 564 31.87 15.77 -1.21
CA GLU A 564 32.58 16.44 -0.14
C GLU A 564 33.99 16.88 -0.57
N GLY A 565 34.68 16.10 -1.38
CA GLY A 565 36.05 16.37 -1.88
C GLY A 565 36.15 17.56 -2.83
N ASN A 566 35.05 17.97 -3.47
CA ASN A 566 34.93 19.25 -4.16
C ASN A 566 34.71 20.44 -3.20
N SER A 567 34.59 20.20 -1.91
CA SER A 567 34.41 21.18 -0.84
C SER A 567 35.65 21.29 0.06
N SER A 568 36.86 21.16 -0.49
CA SER A 568 38.13 21.52 0.20
C SER A 568 38.32 23.04 0.38
N MET A 569 37.22 23.76 0.58
CA MET A 569 37.19 25.05 1.25
C MET A 569 36.45 24.91 2.58
N PRO A 570 36.98 25.48 3.68
CA PRO A 570 36.21 25.54 4.92
C PRO A 570 34.86 26.22 4.62
N HIS A 571 33.80 25.75 5.24
CA HIS A 571 32.45 26.34 5.14
C HIS A 571 32.48 27.82 5.53
N VAL A 572 32.83 28.68 4.57
CA VAL A 572 32.71 30.13 4.69
C VAL A 572 31.40 30.49 4.02
N GLY A 573 30.47 31.05 4.79
CA GLY A 573 29.19 31.55 4.29
C GLY A 573 29.39 32.39 3.02
N PHE A 574 28.54 32.15 2.03
CA PHE A 574 28.60 32.80 0.72
C PHE A 574 28.55 34.31 0.86
N ILE A 575 29.60 34.98 0.46
CA ILE A 575 29.64 36.43 0.23
C ILE A 575 29.15 36.64 -1.20
N ASN A 576 27.93 37.17 -1.35
CA ASN A 576 27.46 37.68 -2.63
C ASN A 576 28.28 38.94 -2.99
N TYR A 577 29.18 38.84 -3.96
CA TYR A 577 29.64 40.01 -4.69
C TYR A 577 28.59 40.40 -5.74
N LYS A 578 28.26 41.71 -5.74
CA LYS A 578 27.28 42.44 -6.55
C LYS A 578 27.17 42.03 -8.00
#